data_40cd63831a44f36da0c03cec7c49a017
#
_entry.id   40cd63831a44f36da0c03cec7c49a017
#
_cell.length_a   1.000
_cell.length_b   1.000
_cell.length_c   1.000
_cell.angle_alpha   90.00
_cell.angle_beta   90.00
_cell.angle_gamma   90.00
#
_symmetry.space_group_name_H-M   'P 1'
#
loop_
_entity.id
_entity.type
_entity.pdbx_description
1 polymer ?
#
loop_
_entity_poly.entity_id
_entity_poly.type
_entity_poly.pdbx_seq_one_letter_code
_entity_poly.pdbx_strand_id
1 'polypeptide(L)'
;MTSPADVSVVVCTYADRRWPQLVEAVSSAQRQATAAREVVVVVDHNPGLLARVRAELGGVVAVGNREQRGLAGARNTGTAVATSRVVAFLDDDAVAAEGWLGLLAAPYRSPEVLGVGGRIDPLWAAGRRPRCFPPEFDWVVGCTYTGMPERASTVRNLIGANMSLRRDVLVATGGFRVGMGRVGARPVGCEETELCIRAAQRFRTGHFVYEPRARVLHRVPPERAGWRYFRARCMAEGYSKALVTGSVGRGDGLSSEREYALRALPAGVARGVGDALRRGDPAGLGRGAAIAAGLALTTAGYLAGSVAQRLPAGRLPSLTDPVPSTIPRSVA
;
A
#
# COMPACT_ATOMS: atom_id res chain seq x y z
N MET A 1 -4.29 -32.02 -12.49
CA MET A 1 -4.78 -30.68 -12.09
C MET A 1 -4.33 -30.47 -10.65
N THR A 2 -3.49 -29.48 -10.39
CA THR A 2 -3.09 -29.10 -9.03
C THR A 2 -4.31 -28.59 -8.26
N SER A 3 -4.54 -29.05 -7.03
CA SER A 3 -5.59 -28.50 -6.18
C SER A 3 -5.41 -26.99 -6.05
N PRO A 4 -6.51 -26.20 -6.08
CA PRO A 4 -6.43 -24.75 -5.89
C PRO A 4 -5.75 -24.46 -4.54
N ALA A 5 -4.97 -23.38 -4.49
CA ALA A 5 -4.44 -22.92 -3.21
C ALA A 5 -5.59 -22.55 -2.27
N ASP A 6 -5.44 -22.82 -0.99
CA ASP A 6 -6.41 -22.37 0.02
C ASP A 6 -6.24 -20.85 0.28
N VAL A 7 -6.36 -20.08 -0.82
CA VAL A 7 -6.20 -18.63 -0.87
C VAL A 7 -7.38 -18.01 -1.64
N SER A 8 -8.09 -17.09 -1.01
CA SER A 8 -9.03 -16.17 -1.67
C SER A 8 -8.30 -14.88 -2.06
N VAL A 9 -8.45 -14.43 -3.30
CA VAL A 9 -7.89 -13.15 -3.74
C VAL A 9 -8.97 -12.07 -3.66
N VAL A 10 -8.70 -10.97 -2.95
CA VAL A 10 -9.60 -9.83 -2.80
C VAL A 10 -9.06 -8.64 -3.58
N VAL A 11 -9.87 -8.12 -4.50
CA VAL A 11 -9.60 -6.90 -5.27
C VAL A 11 -10.64 -5.85 -4.89
N CYS A 12 -10.20 -4.70 -4.34
CA CYS A 12 -11.08 -3.61 -3.97
C CYS A 12 -11.05 -2.51 -5.03
N THR A 13 -12.22 -2.01 -5.44
CA THR A 13 -12.35 -0.94 -6.43
C THR A 13 -13.46 0.03 -6.07
N TYR A 14 -13.43 1.27 -6.61
CA TYR A 14 -14.42 2.30 -6.28
C TYR A 14 -14.82 3.21 -7.45
N ALA A 15 -14.05 3.23 -8.55
CA ALA A 15 -14.22 4.23 -9.61
C ALA A 15 -14.24 3.61 -11.01
N ASP A 16 -15.25 3.98 -11.80
CA ASP A 16 -15.45 3.50 -13.17
C ASP A 16 -14.26 3.75 -14.10
N ARG A 17 -13.55 4.88 -13.90
CA ARG A 17 -12.33 5.20 -14.67
C ARG A 17 -11.21 4.18 -14.52
N ARG A 18 -11.28 3.30 -13.50
CA ARG A 18 -10.30 2.22 -13.26
C ARG A 18 -10.72 0.88 -13.88
N TRP A 19 -11.81 0.86 -14.62
CA TRP A 19 -12.31 -0.37 -15.22
C TRP A 19 -11.27 -1.17 -16.00
N PRO A 20 -10.46 -0.59 -16.91
CA PRO A 20 -9.46 -1.35 -17.64
C PRO A 20 -8.40 -1.97 -16.72
N GLN A 21 -7.98 -1.24 -15.68
CA GLN A 21 -7.02 -1.71 -14.69
C GLN A 21 -7.61 -2.84 -13.84
N LEU A 22 -8.85 -2.70 -13.39
CA LEU A 22 -9.58 -3.74 -12.65
C LEU A 22 -9.66 -5.04 -13.45
N VAL A 23 -10.00 -4.96 -14.73
CA VAL A 23 -10.05 -6.15 -15.62
C VAL A 23 -8.69 -6.83 -15.68
N GLU A 24 -7.60 -6.07 -15.82
CA GLU A 24 -6.25 -6.63 -15.84
C GLU A 24 -5.85 -7.25 -14.50
N ALA A 25 -6.16 -6.58 -13.38
CA ALA A 25 -5.87 -7.08 -12.04
C ALA A 25 -6.58 -8.42 -11.79
N VAL A 26 -7.90 -8.48 -12.04
CA VAL A 26 -8.70 -9.70 -11.90
C VAL A 26 -8.18 -10.81 -12.82
N SER A 27 -7.97 -10.50 -14.09
CA SER A 27 -7.46 -11.48 -15.06
C SER A 27 -6.09 -12.02 -14.66
N SER A 28 -5.21 -11.18 -14.11
CA SER A 28 -3.88 -11.61 -13.65
C SER A 28 -3.95 -12.57 -12.46
N ALA A 29 -4.91 -12.35 -11.56
CA ALA A 29 -5.16 -13.26 -10.43
C ALA A 29 -5.79 -14.57 -10.89
N GLN A 30 -6.72 -14.55 -11.86
CA GLN A 30 -7.35 -15.76 -12.41
C GLN A 30 -6.40 -16.64 -13.22
N ARG A 31 -5.41 -16.04 -13.91
CA ARG A 31 -4.44 -16.78 -14.75
C ARG A 31 -3.25 -17.38 -13.99
N GLN A 32 -3.21 -17.32 -12.67
CA GLN A 32 -2.13 -17.93 -11.90
C GLN A 32 -2.10 -19.45 -12.07
N ALA A 33 -0.90 -20.04 -12.29
CA ALA A 33 -0.72 -21.49 -12.40
C ALA A 33 -1.16 -22.22 -11.12
N THR A 34 -0.91 -21.62 -9.95
CA THR A 34 -1.55 -21.99 -8.69
C THR A 34 -2.85 -21.24 -8.60
N ALA A 35 -3.96 -21.89 -8.91
CA ALA A 35 -5.27 -21.24 -8.94
C ALA A 35 -5.69 -20.75 -7.55
N ALA A 36 -6.26 -19.55 -7.48
CA ALA A 36 -6.99 -19.09 -6.31
C ALA A 36 -8.27 -19.94 -6.14
N ARG A 37 -8.72 -20.15 -4.91
CA ARG A 37 -10.01 -20.76 -4.64
C ARG A 37 -11.16 -19.91 -5.20
N GLU A 38 -11.01 -18.61 -5.06
CA GLU A 38 -11.96 -17.61 -5.56
C GLU A 38 -11.27 -16.26 -5.74
N VAL A 39 -11.83 -15.42 -6.59
CA VAL A 39 -11.49 -14.00 -6.72
C VAL A 39 -12.70 -13.19 -6.30
N VAL A 40 -12.57 -12.42 -5.23
CA VAL A 40 -13.62 -11.56 -4.68
C VAL A 40 -13.36 -10.11 -5.11
N VAL A 41 -14.29 -9.52 -5.84
CA VAL A 41 -14.24 -8.10 -6.22
C VAL A 41 -15.17 -7.32 -5.31
N VAL A 42 -14.60 -6.43 -4.50
CA VAL A 42 -15.36 -5.56 -3.59
C VAL A 42 -15.46 -4.16 -4.18
N VAL A 43 -16.68 -3.71 -4.44
CA VAL A 43 -16.96 -2.38 -4.99
C VAL A 43 -17.35 -1.44 -3.85
N ASP A 44 -16.54 -0.38 -3.65
CA ASP A 44 -16.73 0.56 -2.54
C ASP A 44 -17.76 1.64 -2.88
N HIS A 45 -19.00 1.45 -2.43
CA HIS A 45 -20.12 2.40 -2.50
C HIS A 45 -20.37 2.99 -3.90
N ASN A 46 -20.30 2.13 -4.95
CA ASN A 46 -20.61 2.47 -6.32
C ASN A 46 -21.53 1.39 -6.93
N PRO A 47 -22.88 1.52 -6.82
CA PRO A 47 -23.80 0.50 -7.30
C PRO A 47 -23.77 0.30 -8.81
N GLY A 48 -23.49 1.35 -9.60
CA GLY A 48 -23.33 1.24 -11.07
C GLY A 48 -22.13 0.37 -11.43
N LEU A 49 -20.98 0.62 -10.81
CA LEU A 49 -19.78 -0.20 -11.02
C LEU A 49 -19.99 -1.64 -10.53
N LEU A 50 -20.73 -1.86 -9.43
CA LEU A 50 -21.06 -3.21 -8.96
C LEU A 50 -21.92 -3.97 -9.97
N ALA A 51 -22.92 -3.32 -10.55
CA ALA A 51 -23.75 -3.93 -11.60
C ALA A 51 -22.89 -4.30 -12.82
N ARG A 52 -21.98 -3.42 -13.22
CA ARG A 52 -21.04 -3.67 -14.31
C ARG A 52 -20.10 -4.85 -14.03
N VAL A 53 -19.50 -4.92 -12.83
CA VAL A 53 -18.66 -6.05 -12.41
C VAL A 53 -19.42 -7.37 -12.53
N ARG A 54 -20.66 -7.42 -12.05
CA ARG A 54 -21.51 -8.62 -12.14
C ARG A 54 -21.86 -9.05 -13.55
N ALA A 55 -22.01 -8.08 -14.44
CA ALA A 55 -22.39 -8.34 -15.84
C ALA A 55 -21.18 -8.73 -16.72
N GLU A 56 -20.01 -8.12 -16.49
CA GLU A 56 -18.89 -8.18 -17.44
C GLU A 56 -17.69 -8.98 -16.92
N LEU A 57 -17.51 -9.19 -15.59
CA LEU A 57 -16.41 -9.97 -15.06
C LEU A 57 -16.85 -11.40 -14.68
N GLY A 58 -16.56 -12.36 -15.52
CA GLY A 58 -16.81 -13.78 -15.24
C GLY A 58 -15.87 -14.37 -14.20
N GLY A 59 -16.34 -15.39 -13.48
CA GLY A 59 -15.52 -16.16 -12.53
C GLY A 59 -15.09 -15.40 -11.27
N VAL A 60 -15.83 -14.35 -10.89
CA VAL A 60 -15.59 -13.56 -9.67
C VAL A 60 -16.80 -13.56 -8.73
N VAL A 61 -16.55 -13.41 -7.44
CA VAL A 61 -17.58 -13.11 -6.43
C VAL A 61 -17.67 -11.59 -6.28
N ALA A 62 -18.71 -10.96 -6.88
CA ALA A 62 -18.87 -9.51 -6.88
C ALA A 62 -19.79 -9.04 -5.75
N VAL A 63 -19.26 -8.22 -4.82
CA VAL A 63 -19.97 -7.71 -3.64
C VAL A 63 -19.78 -6.20 -3.48
N GLY A 64 -20.79 -5.52 -2.94
CA GLY A 64 -20.67 -4.14 -2.49
C GLY A 64 -20.02 -4.07 -1.10
N ASN A 65 -19.24 -3.02 -0.85
CA ASN A 65 -18.71 -2.75 0.48
C ASN A 65 -19.88 -2.55 1.47
N ARG A 66 -19.87 -3.33 2.56
CA ARG A 66 -20.90 -3.30 3.62
C ARG A 66 -20.49 -2.46 4.82
N GLU A 67 -19.23 -2.07 4.87
CA GLU A 67 -18.60 -1.26 5.92
C GLU A 67 -18.62 0.23 5.53
N GLN A 68 -18.05 1.06 6.38
CA GLN A 68 -17.82 2.47 6.06
C GLN A 68 -17.00 2.62 4.77
N ARG A 69 -17.31 3.64 3.97
CA ARG A 69 -16.59 3.96 2.73
C ARG A 69 -15.09 4.08 2.97
N GLY A 70 -14.30 3.45 2.10
CA GLY A 70 -12.85 3.47 2.10
C GLY A 70 -12.23 2.09 1.98
N LEU A 71 -10.93 2.05 1.72
CA LEU A 71 -10.18 0.82 1.43
C LEU A 71 -10.23 -0.18 2.61
N ALA A 72 -10.13 0.30 3.86
CA ALA A 72 -10.19 -0.54 5.05
C ALA A 72 -11.53 -1.29 5.14
N GLY A 73 -12.66 -0.59 4.96
CA GLY A 73 -13.99 -1.20 4.96
C GLY A 73 -14.18 -2.20 3.81
N ALA A 74 -13.70 -1.84 2.61
CA ALA A 74 -13.77 -2.73 1.46
C ALA A 74 -12.96 -4.02 1.68
N ARG A 75 -11.74 -3.94 2.25
CA ARG A 75 -10.92 -5.11 2.61
C ARG A 75 -11.58 -5.97 3.70
N ASN A 76 -12.20 -5.35 4.69
CA ASN A 76 -12.97 -6.08 5.73
C ASN A 76 -14.15 -6.83 5.12
N THR A 77 -14.92 -6.19 4.25
CA THR A 77 -16.01 -6.84 3.50
C THR A 77 -15.48 -8.03 2.69
N GLY A 78 -14.36 -7.85 1.96
CA GLY A 78 -13.71 -8.94 1.21
C GLY A 78 -13.27 -10.10 2.12
N THR A 79 -12.69 -9.79 3.28
CA THR A 79 -12.29 -10.79 4.29
C THR A 79 -13.49 -11.58 4.84
N ALA A 80 -14.63 -10.92 5.06
CA ALA A 80 -15.84 -11.57 5.55
C ALA A 80 -16.45 -12.51 4.51
N VAL A 81 -16.33 -12.19 3.22
CA VAL A 81 -16.83 -13.02 2.11
C VAL A 81 -15.88 -14.17 1.76
N ALA A 82 -14.56 -13.96 1.94
CA ALA A 82 -13.53 -14.96 1.63
C ALA A 82 -13.76 -16.26 2.41
N THR A 83 -13.64 -17.40 1.71
CA THR A 83 -13.87 -18.75 2.28
C THR A 83 -12.58 -19.49 2.59
N SER A 84 -11.44 -19.04 2.07
CA SER A 84 -10.13 -19.69 2.28
C SER A 84 -9.48 -19.33 3.61
N ARG A 85 -8.48 -20.14 4.01
CA ARG A 85 -7.67 -19.89 5.22
C ARG A 85 -6.76 -18.66 5.07
N VAL A 86 -6.38 -18.32 3.86
CA VAL A 86 -5.53 -17.16 3.55
C VAL A 86 -6.31 -16.20 2.64
N VAL A 87 -6.23 -14.92 2.93
CA VAL A 87 -6.78 -13.84 2.10
C VAL A 87 -5.64 -13.03 1.52
N ALA A 88 -5.51 -13.03 0.20
CA ALA A 88 -4.55 -12.19 -0.53
C ALA A 88 -5.26 -10.93 -1.05
N PHE A 89 -4.64 -9.78 -0.87
CA PHE A 89 -5.13 -8.50 -1.36
C PHE A 89 -4.28 -8.04 -2.54
N LEU A 90 -4.94 -7.66 -3.63
CA LEU A 90 -4.34 -7.09 -4.83
C LEU A 90 -5.09 -5.78 -5.15
N ASP A 91 -4.37 -4.67 -5.33
CA ASP A 91 -5.00 -3.41 -5.69
C ASP A 91 -5.55 -3.45 -7.13
N ASP A 92 -6.62 -2.72 -7.42
CA ASP A 92 -7.30 -2.67 -8.73
C ASP A 92 -6.45 -2.05 -9.84
N ASP A 93 -5.30 -1.45 -9.52
CA ASP A 93 -4.29 -0.91 -10.43
C ASP A 93 -2.96 -1.69 -10.40
N ALA A 94 -2.99 -2.93 -9.90
CA ALA A 94 -1.85 -3.83 -9.84
C ALA A 94 -2.07 -5.10 -10.67
N VAL A 95 -1.02 -5.59 -11.32
CA VAL A 95 -1.03 -6.81 -12.14
C VAL A 95 -0.10 -7.84 -11.52
N ALA A 96 -0.62 -9.00 -11.16
CA ALA A 96 0.15 -10.09 -10.58
C ALA A 96 1.05 -10.76 -11.64
N ALA A 97 2.33 -10.92 -11.34
CA ALA A 97 3.26 -11.66 -12.18
C ALA A 97 2.99 -13.16 -12.12
N GLU A 98 3.55 -13.90 -13.05
CA GLU A 98 3.46 -15.37 -13.07
C GLU A 98 4.05 -15.96 -11.77
N GLY A 99 3.38 -16.97 -11.21
CA GLY A 99 3.77 -17.62 -9.97
C GLY A 99 3.51 -16.84 -8.68
N TRP A 100 2.97 -15.63 -8.77
CA TRP A 100 2.71 -14.74 -7.64
C TRP A 100 1.95 -15.43 -6.50
N LEU A 101 0.83 -16.09 -6.80
CA LEU A 101 -0.02 -16.69 -5.78
C LEU A 101 0.63 -17.86 -5.07
N GLY A 102 1.34 -18.71 -5.83
CA GLY A 102 2.09 -19.84 -5.26
C GLY A 102 3.21 -19.38 -4.34
N LEU A 103 3.91 -18.31 -4.70
CA LEU A 103 4.99 -17.72 -3.88
C LEU A 103 4.42 -17.06 -2.60
N LEU A 104 3.27 -16.40 -2.66
CA LEU A 104 2.60 -15.89 -1.46
C LEU A 104 2.10 -17.02 -0.56
N ALA A 105 1.61 -18.12 -1.14
CA ALA A 105 1.03 -19.23 -0.38
C ALA A 105 2.09 -20.10 0.32
N ALA A 106 3.27 -20.25 -0.27
CA ALA A 106 4.30 -21.19 0.19
C ALA A 106 4.75 -20.98 1.66
N PRO A 107 4.96 -19.75 2.18
CA PRO A 107 5.40 -19.55 3.55
C PRO A 107 4.37 -19.98 4.62
N TYR A 108 3.07 -20.07 4.29
CA TYR A 108 2.01 -20.47 5.24
C TYR A 108 2.06 -21.95 5.65
N ARG A 109 3.01 -22.72 5.14
CA ARG A 109 3.33 -24.05 5.68
C ARG A 109 3.81 -23.96 7.13
N SER A 110 4.46 -22.86 7.53
CA SER A 110 4.74 -22.55 8.93
C SER A 110 3.51 -21.93 9.61
N PRO A 111 3.05 -22.46 10.76
CA PRO A 111 1.93 -21.91 11.49
C PRO A 111 2.23 -20.52 12.07
N GLU A 112 3.48 -20.16 12.25
CA GLU A 112 3.93 -18.87 12.80
C GLU A 112 3.83 -17.72 11.78
N VAL A 113 3.70 -18.01 10.47
CA VAL A 113 3.53 -16.98 9.46
C VAL A 113 2.12 -16.40 9.53
N LEU A 114 1.99 -15.15 9.97
CA LEU A 114 0.74 -14.41 10.07
C LEU A 114 0.30 -13.83 8.73
N GLY A 115 1.27 -13.40 7.92
CA GLY A 115 1.04 -12.81 6.61
C GLY A 115 2.30 -12.79 5.76
N VAL A 116 2.09 -12.67 4.45
CA VAL A 116 3.16 -12.63 3.44
C VAL A 116 2.91 -11.45 2.51
N GLY A 117 3.93 -10.63 2.30
CA GLY A 117 3.91 -9.56 1.30
C GLY A 117 4.92 -9.82 0.19
N GLY A 118 4.62 -9.30 -0.99
CA GLY A 118 5.49 -9.42 -2.13
C GLY A 118 6.05 -8.08 -2.60
N ARG A 119 6.88 -8.15 -3.63
CA ARG A 119 7.47 -6.99 -4.31
C ARG A 119 6.41 -6.28 -5.16
N ILE A 120 6.49 -4.97 -5.17
CA ILE A 120 5.62 -4.08 -5.95
C ILE A 120 6.53 -3.22 -6.82
N ASP A 121 6.53 -3.49 -8.12
CA ASP A 121 7.34 -2.74 -9.08
C ASP A 121 6.49 -1.62 -9.71
N PRO A 122 6.99 -0.37 -9.78
CA PRO A 122 6.24 0.72 -10.37
C PRO A 122 6.21 0.62 -11.90
N LEU A 123 5.01 0.61 -12.47
CA LEU A 123 4.77 0.78 -13.89
C LEU A 123 4.45 2.25 -14.17
N TRP A 124 5.46 3.03 -14.47
CA TRP A 124 5.35 4.46 -14.72
C TRP A 124 4.61 4.74 -16.03
N ALA A 125 3.63 5.65 -16.00
CA ALA A 125 2.83 5.99 -17.19
C ALA A 125 3.67 6.48 -18.39
N ALA A 126 4.82 7.14 -18.13
CA ALA A 126 5.75 7.56 -19.18
C ALA A 126 6.75 6.46 -19.60
N GLY A 127 6.54 5.20 -19.20
CA GLY A 127 7.44 4.07 -19.45
C GLY A 127 8.78 4.13 -18.69
N ARG A 128 9.04 5.21 -17.96
CA ARG A 128 10.28 5.41 -17.19
C ARG A 128 10.03 6.23 -15.94
N ARG A 129 10.87 6.00 -14.93
CA ARG A 129 10.92 6.79 -13.69
C ARG A 129 11.26 8.26 -13.99
N PRO A 130 10.62 9.25 -13.34
CA PRO A 130 11.07 10.63 -13.39
C PRO A 130 12.52 10.76 -12.89
N ARG A 131 13.36 11.50 -13.60
CA ARG A 131 14.82 11.54 -13.37
C ARG A 131 15.23 11.92 -11.95
N CYS A 132 14.48 12.82 -11.31
CA CYS A 132 14.74 13.25 -9.93
C CYS A 132 13.92 12.50 -8.88
N PHE A 133 13.13 11.47 -9.24
CA PHE A 133 12.37 10.69 -8.29
C PHE A 133 13.26 9.58 -7.69
N PRO A 134 13.63 9.65 -6.40
CA PRO A 134 14.56 8.71 -5.81
C PRO A 134 13.88 7.36 -5.53
N PRO A 135 14.51 6.22 -5.86
CA PRO A 135 13.96 4.89 -5.63
C PRO A 135 13.78 4.56 -4.14
N GLU A 136 14.45 5.27 -3.25
CA GLU A 136 14.24 5.21 -1.81
C GLU A 136 12.82 5.66 -1.42
N PHE A 137 12.18 6.49 -2.22
CA PHE A 137 10.82 7.01 -1.99
C PHE A 137 9.74 6.37 -2.87
N ASP A 138 9.97 5.18 -3.44
CA ASP A 138 8.94 4.49 -4.22
C ASP A 138 7.69 4.13 -3.40
N TRP A 139 7.80 4.07 -2.08
CA TRP A 139 6.64 3.97 -1.19
C TRP A 139 5.65 5.14 -1.33
N VAL A 140 6.10 6.32 -1.77
CA VAL A 140 5.22 7.47 -2.07
C VAL A 140 4.17 7.10 -3.11
N VAL A 141 4.55 6.27 -4.08
CA VAL A 141 3.63 5.77 -5.12
C VAL A 141 3.08 4.37 -4.82
N GLY A 142 3.31 3.86 -3.60
CA GLY A 142 2.78 2.57 -3.14
C GLY A 142 3.61 1.35 -3.56
N CYS A 143 4.88 1.56 -3.91
CA CYS A 143 5.77 0.52 -4.42
C CYS A 143 6.87 0.13 -3.44
N THR A 144 7.49 -1.02 -3.68
CA THR A 144 8.71 -1.45 -3.00
C THR A 144 9.83 -0.45 -3.24
N TYR A 145 10.54 -0.08 -2.20
CA TYR A 145 11.54 0.99 -2.23
C TYR A 145 12.94 0.48 -1.86
N THR A 146 13.97 1.22 -2.26
CA THR A 146 15.36 0.92 -1.88
C THR A 146 15.53 0.99 -0.37
N GLY A 147 16.03 -0.08 0.21
CA GLY A 147 16.14 -0.29 1.67
C GLY A 147 15.24 -1.41 2.18
N MET A 148 14.31 -1.92 1.37
CA MET A 148 13.61 -3.17 1.67
C MET A 148 14.51 -4.39 1.39
N PRO A 149 14.25 -5.55 2.04
CA PRO A 149 15.02 -6.77 1.82
C PRO A 149 15.01 -7.22 0.35
N GLU A 150 16.14 -7.74 -0.13
CA GLU A 150 16.28 -8.31 -1.49
C GLU A 150 16.00 -9.82 -1.53
N ARG A 151 15.90 -10.45 -0.37
CA ARG A 151 15.62 -11.89 -0.18
C ARG A 151 14.45 -12.07 0.76
N ALA A 152 13.84 -13.26 0.75
CA ALA A 152 12.80 -13.62 1.69
C ALA A 152 13.28 -13.36 3.13
N SER A 153 12.53 -12.54 3.86
CA SER A 153 12.93 -12.03 5.18
C SER A 153 11.72 -11.74 6.05
N THR A 154 11.89 -11.83 7.37
CA THR A 154 10.90 -11.33 8.31
C THR A 154 10.87 -9.80 8.26
N VAL A 155 9.65 -9.25 8.23
CA VAL A 155 9.40 -7.81 8.21
C VAL A 155 8.39 -7.43 9.29
N ARG A 156 8.39 -6.17 9.72
CA ARG A 156 7.42 -5.66 10.69
C ARG A 156 6.00 -5.59 10.09
N ASN A 157 5.88 -5.12 8.87
CA ASN A 157 4.60 -4.91 8.19
C ASN A 157 4.73 -5.13 6.68
N LEU A 158 3.59 -5.35 6.06
CA LEU A 158 3.42 -5.57 4.64
C LEU A 158 3.00 -4.27 3.95
N ILE A 159 3.03 -4.24 2.60
CA ILE A 159 2.52 -3.14 1.78
C ILE A 159 1.20 -3.58 1.15
N GLY A 160 0.16 -2.76 1.29
CA GLY A 160 -1.22 -3.10 1.01
C GLY A 160 -1.56 -3.56 -0.41
N ALA A 161 -0.79 -3.11 -1.41
CA ALA A 161 -1.05 -3.45 -2.81
C ALA A 161 -0.61 -4.89 -3.19
N ASN A 162 0.18 -5.55 -2.35
CA ASN A 162 0.64 -6.93 -2.54
C ASN A 162 0.87 -7.61 -1.19
N MET A 163 -0.18 -8.03 -0.55
CA MET A 163 -0.11 -8.70 0.76
C MET A 163 -1.12 -9.82 0.86
N SER A 164 -0.84 -10.77 1.73
CA SER A 164 -1.77 -11.80 2.17
C SER A 164 -1.69 -11.99 3.68
N LEU A 165 -2.79 -12.40 4.31
CA LEU A 165 -2.86 -12.68 5.74
C LEU A 165 -3.69 -13.94 5.99
N ARG A 166 -3.39 -14.64 7.09
CA ARG A 166 -4.31 -15.67 7.57
C ARG A 166 -5.67 -15.04 7.92
N ARG A 167 -6.74 -15.69 7.52
CA ARG A 167 -8.09 -15.19 7.78
C ARG A 167 -8.41 -15.18 9.27
N ASP A 168 -7.95 -16.16 10.03
CA ASP A 168 -8.11 -16.21 11.49
C ASP A 168 -7.37 -15.06 12.19
N VAL A 169 -6.20 -14.65 11.70
CA VAL A 169 -5.48 -13.45 12.19
C VAL A 169 -6.30 -12.20 11.93
N LEU A 170 -6.86 -12.03 10.71
CA LEU A 170 -7.73 -10.90 10.37
C LEU A 170 -8.95 -10.84 11.30
N VAL A 171 -9.61 -11.97 11.51
CA VAL A 171 -10.78 -12.06 12.39
C VAL A 171 -10.41 -11.77 13.83
N ALA A 172 -9.36 -12.41 14.35
CA ALA A 172 -8.94 -12.26 15.76
C ALA A 172 -8.48 -10.84 16.10
N THR A 173 -7.95 -10.10 15.11
CA THR A 173 -7.55 -8.70 15.28
C THR A 173 -8.69 -7.71 15.00
N GLY A 174 -9.86 -8.14 14.55
CA GLY A 174 -10.97 -7.27 14.17
C GLY A 174 -10.79 -6.56 12.82
N GLY A 175 -9.92 -7.08 11.94
CA GLY A 175 -9.70 -6.55 10.59
C GLY A 175 -8.95 -5.22 10.55
N PHE A 176 -9.08 -4.53 9.41
CA PHE A 176 -8.52 -3.20 9.19
C PHE A 176 -9.34 -2.15 9.94
N ARG A 177 -8.68 -1.22 10.61
CA ARG A 177 -9.38 -0.12 11.29
C ARG A 177 -10.02 0.83 10.29
N VAL A 178 -11.34 0.91 10.36
CA VAL A 178 -12.11 1.88 9.58
C VAL A 178 -11.77 3.29 10.05
N GLY A 179 -11.64 4.23 9.09
CA GLY A 179 -11.16 5.59 9.38
C GLY A 179 -9.64 5.77 9.27
N MET A 180 -8.86 4.67 9.25
CA MET A 180 -7.48 4.65 8.76
C MET A 180 -7.47 4.21 7.29
N GLY A 181 -6.48 4.69 6.53
CA GLY A 181 -6.35 4.32 5.12
C GLY A 181 -7.00 5.31 4.15
N ARG A 182 -6.94 4.96 2.86
CA ARG A 182 -7.42 5.83 1.80
C ARG A 182 -8.95 5.92 1.76
N VAL A 183 -9.46 7.15 1.78
CA VAL A 183 -10.84 7.46 1.47
C VAL A 183 -10.85 8.43 0.28
N GLY A 184 -11.23 7.96 -0.89
CA GLY A 184 -11.20 8.76 -2.12
C GLY A 184 -9.78 9.25 -2.46
N ALA A 185 -9.59 10.56 -2.61
CA ALA A 185 -8.31 11.19 -2.95
C ALA A 185 -7.40 11.50 -1.74
N ARG A 186 -7.85 11.25 -0.51
CA ARG A 186 -7.06 11.54 0.70
C ARG A 186 -5.85 10.62 0.78
N PRO A 187 -4.63 11.16 0.91
CA PRO A 187 -3.40 10.37 0.88
C PRO A 187 -3.03 9.74 2.24
N VAL A 188 -3.99 9.59 3.16
CA VAL A 188 -3.80 8.92 4.44
C VAL A 188 -3.66 7.40 4.19
N GLY A 189 -2.77 6.75 4.89
CA GLY A 189 -2.49 5.32 4.75
C GLY A 189 -2.10 4.69 6.08
N CYS A 190 -1.34 3.60 6.02
CA CYS A 190 -0.81 2.82 7.13
C CYS A 190 -1.86 1.95 7.87
N GLU A 191 -3.02 1.71 7.28
CA GLU A 191 -4.00 0.75 7.83
C GLU A 191 -3.44 -0.67 7.90
N GLU A 192 -2.66 -1.08 6.90
CA GLU A 192 -1.96 -2.36 6.87
C GLU A 192 -0.81 -2.40 7.90
N THR A 193 -0.11 -1.31 8.08
CA THR A 193 0.97 -1.19 9.07
C THR A 193 0.42 -1.33 10.49
N GLU A 194 -0.67 -0.63 10.81
CA GLU A 194 -1.36 -0.73 12.09
C GLU A 194 -1.84 -2.15 12.36
N LEU A 195 -2.50 -2.76 11.36
CA LEU A 195 -2.99 -4.13 11.45
C LEU A 195 -1.84 -5.13 11.72
N CYS A 196 -0.73 -5.03 11.00
CA CYS A 196 0.42 -5.91 11.18
C CYS A 196 1.01 -5.78 12.58
N ILE A 197 1.18 -4.56 13.10
CA ILE A 197 1.72 -4.34 14.45
C ILE A 197 0.77 -4.93 15.50
N ARG A 198 -0.54 -4.65 15.40
CA ARG A 198 -1.56 -5.17 16.30
C ARG A 198 -1.65 -6.71 16.25
N ALA A 199 -1.50 -7.31 15.07
CA ALA A 199 -1.43 -8.75 14.92
C ALA A 199 -0.18 -9.35 15.58
N ALA A 200 1.00 -8.74 15.39
CA ALA A 200 2.23 -9.19 16.04
C ALA A 200 2.17 -9.07 17.57
N GLN A 201 1.54 -8.02 18.10
CA GLN A 201 1.33 -7.85 19.54
C GLN A 201 0.40 -8.94 20.12
N ARG A 202 -0.61 -9.37 19.36
CA ARG A 202 -1.56 -10.43 19.77
C ARG A 202 -0.97 -11.83 19.62
N PHE A 203 -0.23 -12.08 18.54
CA PHE A 203 0.37 -13.38 18.21
C PHE A 203 1.89 -13.31 18.37
N ARG A 204 2.37 -13.35 19.60
CA ARG A 204 3.78 -13.05 19.98
C ARG A 204 4.83 -13.93 19.31
N THR A 205 4.51 -15.15 18.92
CA THR A 205 5.42 -16.04 18.17
C THR A 205 5.27 -15.90 16.66
N GLY A 206 4.25 -15.15 16.23
CA GLY A 206 3.94 -14.96 14.83
C GLY A 206 4.77 -13.84 14.18
N HIS A 207 5.00 -13.97 12.88
CA HIS A 207 5.76 -12.98 12.11
C HIS A 207 5.20 -12.79 10.70
N PHE A 208 5.62 -11.71 10.05
CA PHE A 208 5.31 -11.44 8.65
C PHE A 208 6.53 -11.72 7.79
N VAL A 209 6.29 -12.26 6.60
CA VAL A 209 7.34 -12.58 5.63
C VAL A 209 7.23 -11.65 4.42
N TYR A 210 8.34 -11.09 3.98
CA TYR A 210 8.46 -10.45 2.68
C TYR A 210 9.10 -11.43 1.69
N GLU A 211 8.38 -11.78 0.62
CA GLU A 211 8.84 -12.66 -0.45
C GLU A 211 9.01 -11.85 -1.75
N PRO A 212 10.22 -11.36 -2.06
CA PRO A 212 10.43 -10.45 -3.19
C PRO A 212 10.20 -11.08 -4.57
N ARG A 213 10.11 -12.42 -4.67
CA ARG A 213 9.77 -13.10 -5.93
C ARG A 213 8.28 -13.06 -6.23
N ALA A 214 7.43 -12.90 -5.20
CA ALA A 214 5.99 -12.70 -5.38
C ALA A 214 5.73 -11.25 -5.85
N ARG A 215 5.80 -11.02 -7.16
CA ARG A 215 5.82 -9.68 -7.77
C ARG A 215 4.45 -9.25 -8.28
N VAL A 216 4.18 -7.95 -8.14
CA VAL A 216 3.11 -7.26 -8.86
C VAL A 216 3.67 -6.02 -9.56
N LEU A 217 3.07 -5.66 -10.70
CA LEU A 217 3.33 -4.40 -11.41
C LEU A 217 2.22 -3.43 -11.03
N HIS A 218 2.56 -2.34 -10.33
CA HIS A 218 1.61 -1.33 -9.88
C HIS A 218 1.65 -0.10 -10.79
N ARG A 219 0.50 0.28 -11.37
CA ARG A 219 0.40 1.42 -12.27
C ARG A 219 0.54 2.73 -11.51
N VAL A 220 1.52 3.52 -11.93
CA VAL A 220 1.76 4.86 -11.38
C VAL A 220 1.26 5.89 -12.39
N PRO A 221 0.09 6.51 -12.15
CA PRO A 221 -0.47 7.50 -13.05
C PRO A 221 0.36 8.80 -13.03
N PRO A 222 0.30 9.62 -14.09
CA PRO A 222 1.12 10.83 -14.24
C PRO A 222 1.01 11.79 -13.06
N GLU A 223 -0.17 11.89 -12.45
CA GLU A 223 -0.44 12.79 -11.33
C GLU A 223 0.37 12.42 -10.07
N ARG A 224 0.76 11.15 -9.93
CA ARG A 224 1.58 10.66 -8.81
C ARG A 224 3.09 10.81 -9.06
N ALA A 225 3.51 11.04 -10.29
CA ALA A 225 4.91 11.19 -10.68
C ALA A 225 5.49 12.59 -10.40
N GLY A 226 4.64 13.57 -10.04
CA GLY A 226 5.02 14.96 -9.84
C GLY A 226 5.41 15.31 -8.41
N TRP A 227 6.17 16.41 -8.26
CA TRP A 227 6.64 16.95 -6.99
C TRP A 227 5.50 17.33 -6.02
N ARG A 228 4.37 17.82 -6.54
CA ARG A 228 3.18 18.14 -5.74
C ARG A 228 2.67 16.91 -4.98
N TYR A 229 2.54 15.78 -5.68
CA TYR A 229 2.09 14.53 -5.07
C TYR A 229 3.12 13.98 -4.08
N PHE A 230 4.40 14.01 -4.45
CA PHE A 230 5.52 13.60 -3.59
C PHE A 230 5.46 14.31 -2.22
N ARG A 231 5.38 15.64 -2.22
CA ARG A 231 5.29 16.44 -1.00
C ARG A 231 4.07 16.09 -0.15
N ALA A 232 2.90 16.07 -0.79
CA ALA A 232 1.64 15.77 -0.10
C ALA A 232 1.68 14.38 0.54
N ARG A 233 2.24 13.39 -0.18
CA ARG A 233 2.32 12.01 0.32
C ARG A 233 3.34 11.85 1.44
N CYS A 234 4.49 12.53 1.39
CA CYS A 234 5.47 12.53 2.48
C CYS A 234 4.87 13.11 3.76
N MET A 235 4.18 14.26 3.68
CA MET A 235 3.48 14.86 4.83
C MET A 235 2.41 13.93 5.40
N ALA A 236 1.56 13.37 4.54
CA ALA A 236 0.49 12.47 4.96
C ALA A 236 1.01 11.17 5.57
N GLU A 237 2.12 10.63 5.07
CA GLU A 237 2.77 9.44 5.66
C GLU A 237 3.25 9.73 7.07
N GLY A 238 3.95 10.84 7.29
CA GLY A 238 4.38 11.24 8.62
C GLY A 238 3.21 11.38 9.58
N TYR A 239 2.15 12.07 9.16
CA TYR A 239 0.94 12.21 9.94
C TYR A 239 0.29 10.85 10.28
N SER A 240 0.16 9.95 9.29
CA SER A 240 -0.38 8.60 9.49
C SER A 240 0.46 7.78 10.47
N LYS A 241 1.80 7.88 10.39
CA LYS A 241 2.71 7.22 11.35
C LYS A 241 2.55 7.74 12.77
N ALA A 242 2.27 9.02 12.96
CA ALA A 242 1.93 9.56 14.28
C ALA A 242 0.65 8.91 14.82
N LEU A 243 -0.40 8.77 14.00
CA LEU A 243 -1.64 8.08 14.39
C LEU A 243 -1.39 6.62 14.77
N VAL A 244 -0.62 5.90 13.97
CA VAL A 244 -0.25 4.51 14.26
C VAL A 244 0.51 4.42 15.60
N THR A 245 1.54 5.25 15.81
CA THR A 245 2.31 5.23 17.07
C THR A 245 1.46 5.56 18.29
N GLY A 246 0.45 6.39 18.13
CA GLY A 246 -0.52 6.68 19.19
C GLY A 246 -1.41 5.48 19.53
N SER A 247 -1.70 4.62 18.55
CA SER A 247 -2.59 3.46 18.73
C SER A 247 -1.87 2.17 19.16
N VAL A 248 -0.61 1.95 18.72
CA VAL A 248 0.12 0.69 18.96
C VAL A 248 1.36 0.84 19.84
N GLY A 249 1.73 2.07 20.24
CA GLY A 249 2.91 2.38 21.02
C GLY A 249 4.12 2.80 20.18
N ARG A 250 5.00 3.64 20.76
CA ARG A 250 6.14 4.24 20.04
C ARG A 250 7.24 3.26 19.69
N GLY A 251 7.46 2.24 20.53
CA GLY A 251 8.52 1.24 20.33
C GLY A 251 8.32 0.49 19.01
N ASP A 252 7.13 -0.04 18.84
CA ASP A 252 6.77 -0.86 17.67
C ASP A 252 6.46 0.00 16.43
N GLY A 253 5.95 1.22 16.66
CA GLY A 253 5.51 2.11 15.59
C GLY A 253 6.61 2.64 14.67
N LEU A 254 7.88 2.73 15.12
CA LEU A 254 8.98 3.37 14.39
C LEU A 254 10.24 2.50 14.24
N SER A 255 10.19 1.20 14.53
CA SER A 255 11.39 0.35 14.52
C SER A 255 12.06 0.24 13.14
N SER A 256 11.31 0.01 12.09
CA SER A 256 11.83 -0.10 10.72
C SER A 256 12.21 1.25 10.10
N GLU A 257 11.59 2.34 10.52
CA GLU A 257 11.89 3.68 10.02
C GLU A 257 13.28 4.18 10.43
N ARG A 258 13.76 3.77 11.59
CA ARG A 258 15.12 4.15 12.05
C ARG A 258 16.20 3.58 11.16
N GLU A 259 16.14 2.29 10.84
CA GLU A 259 17.13 1.66 9.98
C GLU A 259 17.09 2.26 8.56
N TYR A 260 15.91 2.47 8.01
CA TYR A 260 15.71 3.11 6.72
C TYR A 260 16.29 4.55 6.71
N ALA A 261 15.97 5.39 7.71
CA ALA A 261 16.44 6.76 7.79
C ALA A 261 17.95 6.87 8.02
N LEU A 262 18.56 5.94 8.78
CA LEU A 262 19.98 6.01 9.14
C LEU A 262 20.89 5.31 8.12
N ARG A 263 20.40 4.39 7.31
CA ARG A 263 21.20 3.61 6.34
C ARG A 263 20.79 3.86 4.90
N ALA A 264 19.53 3.65 4.55
CA ALA A 264 19.09 3.72 3.16
C ALA A 264 19.12 5.15 2.61
N LEU A 265 18.63 6.13 3.37
CA LEU A 265 18.56 7.52 2.90
C LEU A 265 19.93 8.16 2.72
N PRO A 266 20.90 8.09 3.69
CA PRO A 266 22.24 8.62 3.48
C PRO A 266 22.97 7.97 2.30
N ALA A 267 22.83 6.65 2.15
CA ALA A 267 23.39 5.92 1.01
C ALA A 267 22.77 6.39 -0.33
N GLY A 268 21.47 6.70 -0.34
CA GLY A 268 20.78 7.27 -1.49
C GLY A 268 21.31 8.65 -1.90
N VAL A 269 21.50 9.52 -0.91
CA VAL A 269 22.12 10.85 -1.13
C VAL A 269 23.53 10.69 -1.70
N ALA A 270 24.36 9.84 -1.07
CA ALA A 270 25.73 9.59 -1.56
C ALA A 270 25.76 9.04 -2.99
N ARG A 271 24.84 8.11 -3.33
CA ARG A 271 24.68 7.64 -4.73
C ARG A 271 24.33 8.78 -5.68
N GLY A 272 23.37 9.64 -5.29
CA GLY A 272 22.96 10.78 -6.11
C GLY A 272 24.12 11.76 -6.40
N VAL A 273 24.92 12.07 -5.37
CA VAL A 273 26.13 12.88 -5.53
C VAL A 273 27.16 12.16 -6.41
N GLY A 274 27.37 10.86 -6.18
CA GLY A 274 28.29 10.05 -7.00
C GLY A 274 27.87 9.97 -8.48
N ASP A 275 26.58 9.87 -8.78
CA ASP A 275 26.06 9.89 -10.14
C ASP A 275 26.34 11.25 -10.83
N ALA A 276 26.16 12.36 -10.12
CA ALA A 276 26.44 13.68 -10.64
C ALA A 276 27.94 13.90 -10.94
N LEU A 277 28.81 13.50 -9.98
CA LEU A 277 30.25 13.75 -10.09
C LEU A 277 30.99 12.78 -11.04
N ARG A 278 30.61 11.49 -11.01
CA ARG A 278 31.34 10.43 -11.73
C ARG A 278 30.73 10.10 -13.10
N ARG A 279 29.41 10.25 -13.23
CA ARG A 279 28.66 9.89 -14.45
C ARG A 279 28.14 11.11 -15.21
N GLY A 280 28.36 12.33 -14.67
CA GLY A 280 27.83 13.56 -15.27
C GLY A 280 26.29 13.63 -15.29
N ASP A 281 25.59 12.90 -14.42
CA ASP A 281 24.12 12.93 -14.34
C ASP A 281 23.66 13.97 -13.31
N PRO A 282 23.28 15.20 -13.72
CA PRO A 282 22.84 16.25 -12.79
C PRO A 282 21.56 15.88 -12.04
N ALA A 283 20.75 14.96 -12.57
CA ALA A 283 19.56 14.48 -11.89
C ALA A 283 19.89 13.71 -10.58
N GLY A 284 21.14 13.25 -10.42
CA GLY A 284 21.63 12.68 -9.18
C GLY A 284 21.54 13.64 -8.00
N LEU A 285 21.93 14.90 -8.18
CA LEU A 285 21.75 15.96 -7.17
C LEU A 285 20.27 16.19 -6.86
N GLY A 286 19.41 16.18 -7.90
CA GLY A 286 17.96 16.28 -7.74
C GLY A 286 17.38 15.12 -6.91
N ARG A 287 17.88 13.88 -7.10
CA ARG A 287 17.49 12.72 -6.27
C ARG A 287 17.93 12.90 -4.82
N GLY A 288 19.18 13.33 -4.59
CA GLY A 288 19.68 13.62 -3.24
C GLY A 288 18.88 14.70 -2.52
N ALA A 289 18.56 15.80 -3.20
CA ALA A 289 17.72 16.87 -2.67
C ALA A 289 16.28 16.37 -2.36
N ALA A 290 15.71 15.54 -3.24
CA ALA A 290 14.39 14.94 -3.02
C ALA A 290 14.36 14.02 -1.80
N ILE A 291 15.44 13.25 -1.54
CA ILE A 291 15.57 12.43 -0.34
C ILE A 291 15.55 13.30 0.92
N ALA A 292 16.38 14.35 0.96
CA ALA A 292 16.45 15.26 2.11
C ALA A 292 15.11 15.96 2.36
N ALA A 293 14.48 16.48 1.30
CA ALA A 293 13.18 17.12 1.39
C ALA A 293 12.07 16.13 1.81
N GLY A 294 12.08 14.90 1.30
CA GLY A 294 11.12 13.85 1.67
C GLY A 294 11.22 13.48 3.15
N LEU A 295 12.45 13.34 3.68
CA LEU A 295 12.66 13.08 5.10
C LEU A 295 12.15 14.26 5.97
N ALA A 296 12.50 15.50 5.59
CA ALA A 296 12.03 16.69 6.31
C ALA A 296 10.50 16.79 6.33
N LEU A 297 9.85 16.58 5.18
CA LEU A 297 8.39 16.61 5.05
C LEU A 297 7.71 15.49 5.87
N THR A 298 8.26 14.28 5.85
CA THR A 298 7.72 13.16 6.64
C THR A 298 7.86 13.44 8.13
N THR A 299 9.00 14.01 8.57
CA THR A 299 9.22 14.42 9.96
C THR A 299 8.24 15.53 10.37
N ALA A 300 8.05 16.54 9.52
CA ALA A 300 7.07 17.61 9.78
C ALA A 300 5.64 17.06 9.90
N GLY A 301 5.25 16.15 9.02
CA GLY A 301 3.96 15.46 9.10
C GLY A 301 3.78 14.68 10.40
N TYR A 302 4.83 13.96 10.83
CA TYR A 302 4.82 13.21 12.10
C TYR A 302 4.66 14.13 13.32
N LEU A 303 5.39 15.25 13.35
CA LEU A 303 5.26 16.24 14.42
C LEU A 303 3.86 16.85 14.45
N ALA A 304 3.32 17.24 13.29
CA ALA A 304 1.96 17.77 13.17
C ALA A 304 0.91 16.76 13.67
N GLY A 305 1.01 15.48 13.28
CA GLY A 305 0.12 14.43 13.75
C GLY A 305 0.25 14.16 15.25
N SER A 306 1.46 14.24 15.79
CA SER A 306 1.72 14.06 17.23
C SER A 306 1.14 15.19 18.07
N VAL A 307 1.18 16.42 17.57
CA VAL A 307 0.54 17.58 18.22
C VAL A 307 -0.98 17.47 18.14
N ALA A 308 -1.51 17.11 16.95
CA ALA A 308 -2.95 16.96 16.74
C ALA A 308 -3.60 15.97 17.72
N GLN A 309 -2.94 14.86 18.03
CA GLN A 309 -3.43 13.87 19.00
C GLN A 309 -3.49 14.37 20.45
N ARG A 310 -2.77 15.45 20.80
CA ARG A 310 -2.76 16.04 22.15
C ARG A 310 -3.82 17.12 22.34
N LEU A 311 -4.42 17.59 21.25
CA LEU A 311 -5.46 18.63 21.30
C LEU A 311 -6.84 18.00 21.57
N PRO A 312 -7.69 18.63 22.40
CA PRO A 312 -9.05 18.13 22.62
C PRO A 312 -9.84 18.05 21.31
N ALA A 313 -10.64 16.99 21.16
CA ALA A 313 -11.52 16.81 20.02
C ALA A 313 -12.41 18.05 19.84
N GLY A 314 -12.25 18.80 18.76
CA GLY A 314 -12.97 20.04 18.48
C GLY A 314 -12.11 21.19 17.96
N ARG A 315 -10.78 21.12 18.07
CA ARG A 315 -9.85 22.14 17.52
C ARG A 315 -8.97 21.65 16.38
N LEU A 316 -9.25 20.49 15.83
CA LEU A 316 -8.51 20.02 14.65
C LEU A 316 -9.00 20.80 13.42
N PRO A 317 -8.10 21.47 12.66
CA PRO A 317 -8.43 21.83 11.30
C PRO A 317 -8.80 20.53 10.60
N SER A 318 -10.01 20.46 10.08
CA SER A 318 -10.49 19.32 9.35
C SER A 318 -9.53 19.11 8.17
N LEU A 319 -8.78 18.00 8.13
CA LEU A 319 -8.07 17.54 6.92
C LEU A 319 -9.08 17.27 5.78
N THR A 320 -10.36 17.62 6.01
CA THR A 320 -11.46 17.55 5.07
C THR A 320 -11.55 18.79 4.19
N ASP A 321 -10.90 19.89 4.54
CA ASP A 321 -10.93 21.08 3.72
C ASP A 321 -10.08 20.88 2.48
N PRO A 322 -10.62 21.12 1.27
CA PRO A 322 -9.82 21.09 0.06
C PRO A 322 -8.70 22.11 0.22
N VAL A 323 -7.45 21.71 -0.09
CA VAL A 323 -6.35 22.67 -0.24
C VAL A 323 -6.88 23.81 -1.11
N PRO A 324 -6.83 25.08 -0.66
CA PRO A 324 -7.36 26.19 -1.41
C PRO A 324 -6.81 26.15 -2.83
N SER A 325 -7.67 26.05 -3.80
CA SER A 325 -7.31 26.15 -5.21
C SER A 325 -7.00 27.63 -5.49
N THR A 326 -5.80 28.07 -5.19
CA THR A 326 -5.26 29.31 -5.73
C THR A 326 -4.87 29.08 -7.19
N ILE A 327 -5.87 28.93 -8.05
CA ILE A 327 -5.76 29.20 -9.47
C ILE A 327 -6.60 30.45 -9.70
N PRO A 328 -6.01 31.61 -10.06
CA PRO A 328 -6.79 32.73 -10.51
C PRO A 328 -7.55 32.29 -11.76
N ARG A 329 -8.86 32.41 -11.77
CA ARG A 329 -9.66 32.36 -12.98
C ARG A 329 -9.22 33.56 -13.82
N SER A 330 -8.36 33.36 -14.80
CA SER A 330 -8.14 34.35 -15.84
C SER A 330 -9.36 34.38 -16.75
N VAL A 331 -9.85 35.56 -16.90
CA VAL A 331 -10.94 36.09 -17.69
C VAL A 331 -10.78 35.72 -19.18
N ALA A 332 -11.95 35.50 -19.80
CA ALA A 332 -12.35 35.43 -21.21
C ALA A 332 -12.17 34.09 -21.90
#